data_a67b8bd1fb227b911506cc61cc9def9d
#
_entry.id   a67b8bd1fb227b911506cc61cc9def9d
#
_cell.length_a   1.000
_cell.length_b   1.000
_cell.length_c   1.000
_cell.angle_alpha   90.00
_cell.angle_beta   90.00
_cell.angle_gamma   90.00
#
_symmetry.space_group_name_H-M   'P 1'
#
loop_
_entity.id
_entity.type
_entity.pdbx_description
1 polymer ?
#
loop_
_entity_poly.entity_id
_entity_poly.type
_entity_poly.pdbx_seq_one_letter_code
_entity_poly.pdbx_strand_id
1 'polypeptide(L)'
;IEKGATPGSKNMFGGRMYSHALQRVIPNFWEEAPTERAVVKEIVTFLTEDRGVSLTCQDENWAKSPSHSFTLFRAEFDAWLAAKAEEAGAMVACGIRVDDLLLDKGRVIGVRAGDDELLAEVVIAADGTNSLMAQKAGLREELQPSEVAAGVKQVIELSPDIINERFQLTGEQGAACLLVGACTRGMPGGGFLYTNRSSISLGLVVKAAELQRNQFRLNELLEDFKAHPQIAPLI
;
A
#
# COMPACT_ATOMS: atom_id res chain seq x y z
N ILE A 1 14.64 -11.35 -7.90
CA ILE A 1 13.84 -12.60 -7.86
C ILE A 1 12.50 -12.27 -7.22
N GLU A 2 11.41 -12.61 -7.88
CA GLU A 2 10.03 -12.37 -7.42
C GLU A 2 9.29 -13.73 -7.32
N LYS A 3 8.66 -13.96 -6.17
CA LYS A 3 7.87 -15.18 -5.92
C LYS A 3 6.54 -15.19 -6.68
N GLY A 4 5.95 -14.03 -6.96
CA GLY A 4 4.71 -13.89 -7.73
C GLY A 4 4.91 -14.26 -9.20
N ALA A 5 3.83 -14.61 -9.89
CA ALA A 5 3.87 -14.86 -11.33
C ALA A 5 4.27 -13.59 -12.11
N THR A 6 3.92 -12.42 -11.59
CA THR A 6 4.37 -11.11 -12.07
C THR A 6 4.63 -10.21 -10.87
N PRO A 7 5.51 -9.19 -10.98
CA PRO A 7 5.69 -8.19 -9.93
C PRO A 7 4.35 -7.54 -9.59
N GLY A 8 4.07 -7.35 -8.31
CA GLY A 8 2.81 -6.76 -7.86
C GLY A 8 1.61 -7.71 -7.77
N SER A 9 1.64 -8.90 -8.40
CA SER A 9 0.48 -9.82 -8.44
C SER A 9 -0.03 -10.30 -7.08
N LYS A 10 0.76 -10.14 -6.04
CA LYS A 10 0.38 -10.44 -4.64
C LYS A 10 0.10 -9.20 -3.81
N ASN A 11 0.26 -8.01 -4.38
CA ASN A 11 0.04 -6.74 -3.72
C ASN A 11 -1.39 -6.25 -3.97
N MET A 12 -2.31 -6.63 -3.10
CA MET A 12 -3.72 -6.19 -3.15
C MET A 12 -3.89 -4.70 -2.84
N PHE A 13 -2.84 -4.06 -2.29
CA PHE A 13 -2.92 -2.69 -1.86
C PHE A 13 -2.59 -1.73 -3.00
N GLY A 14 -3.34 -0.68 -3.10
CA GLY A 14 -2.94 0.59 -3.63
C GLY A 14 -2.86 1.56 -2.48
N GLY A 15 -2.56 2.78 -2.76
CA GLY A 15 -2.46 3.80 -1.74
C GLY A 15 -2.01 5.10 -2.35
N ARG A 16 -1.46 5.94 -1.50
CA ARG A 16 -0.86 7.20 -1.90
C ARG A 16 0.66 7.05 -1.97
N MET A 17 1.24 7.47 -3.08
CA MET A 17 2.68 7.55 -3.28
C MET A 17 3.12 9.01 -3.41
N TYR A 18 4.13 9.40 -2.65
CA TYR A 18 4.77 10.71 -2.77
C TYR A 18 5.84 10.68 -3.87
N SER A 19 5.81 11.67 -4.76
CA SER A 19 6.60 11.67 -5.99
C SER A 19 8.10 11.91 -5.79
N HIS A 20 8.46 12.64 -4.74
CA HIS A 20 9.81 13.19 -4.56
C HIS A 20 10.93 12.13 -4.52
N ALA A 21 10.66 10.93 -4.01
CA ALA A 21 11.68 9.88 -3.93
C ALA A 21 11.89 9.21 -5.29
N LEU A 22 10.80 8.80 -5.95
CA LEU A 22 10.89 8.12 -7.24
C LEU A 22 11.41 9.03 -8.35
N GLN A 23 11.04 10.30 -8.34
CA GLN A 23 11.52 11.29 -9.31
C GLN A 23 13.06 11.43 -9.34
N ARG A 24 13.74 11.15 -8.23
CA ARG A 24 15.21 11.16 -8.20
C ARG A 24 15.85 9.99 -8.94
N VAL A 25 15.09 8.90 -9.09
CA VAL A 25 15.56 7.67 -9.74
C VAL A 25 15.04 7.61 -11.17
N ILE A 26 13.79 7.95 -11.38
CA ILE A 26 13.11 7.97 -12.69
C ILE A 26 12.51 9.37 -12.88
N PRO A 27 13.26 10.31 -13.52
CA PRO A 27 12.73 11.64 -13.82
C PRO A 27 11.47 11.55 -14.69
N ASN A 28 10.47 12.38 -14.39
CA ASN A 28 9.19 12.45 -15.12
C ASN A 28 8.40 11.12 -15.15
N PHE A 29 8.60 10.24 -14.17
CA PHE A 29 7.96 8.92 -14.12
C PHE A 29 6.42 8.99 -14.29
N TRP A 30 5.78 10.07 -13.87
CA TRP A 30 4.32 10.27 -13.95
C TRP A 30 3.76 10.35 -15.38
N GLU A 31 4.61 10.57 -16.38
CA GLU A 31 4.20 10.58 -17.79
C GLU A 31 3.89 9.17 -18.31
N GLU A 32 4.49 8.14 -17.70
CA GLU A 32 4.38 6.75 -18.14
C GLU A 32 3.81 5.82 -17.04
N ALA A 33 3.98 6.17 -15.77
CA ALA A 33 3.58 5.30 -14.68
C ALA A 33 2.06 5.18 -14.58
N PRO A 34 1.54 3.99 -14.26
CA PRO A 34 0.10 3.77 -14.06
C PRO A 34 -0.35 4.38 -12.73
N THR A 35 -0.36 5.71 -12.68
CA THR A 35 -0.90 6.46 -11.55
C THR A 35 -2.39 6.70 -11.74
N GLU A 36 -3.12 6.88 -10.64
CA GLU A 36 -4.54 7.15 -10.63
C GLU A 36 -4.80 8.66 -10.61
N ARG A 37 -4.96 9.28 -9.47
CA ARG A 37 -5.27 10.70 -9.33
C ARG A 37 -4.16 11.45 -8.61
N ALA A 38 -3.87 12.68 -9.03
CA ALA A 38 -3.00 13.60 -8.30
C ALA A 38 -3.71 14.09 -7.04
N VAL A 39 -3.16 13.80 -5.86
CA VAL A 39 -3.80 14.16 -4.59
C VAL A 39 -3.60 15.65 -4.30
N VAL A 40 -4.68 16.40 -4.30
CA VAL A 40 -4.73 17.84 -3.96
C VAL A 40 -5.43 18.09 -2.62
N LYS A 41 -6.13 17.08 -2.10
CA LYS A 41 -6.96 17.21 -0.90
C LYS A 41 -6.64 16.12 0.11
N GLU A 42 -6.27 16.55 1.30
CA GLU A 42 -6.05 15.67 2.45
C GLU A 42 -7.12 15.91 3.49
N ILE A 43 -7.69 14.83 4.01
CA ILE A 43 -8.74 14.89 5.01
C ILE A 43 -8.34 13.97 6.17
N VAL A 44 -8.32 14.50 7.38
CA VAL A 44 -8.20 13.72 8.61
C VAL A 44 -9.53 13.80 9.35
N THR A 45 -10.16 12.66 9.59
CA THR A 45 -11.46 12.59 10.24
C THR A 45 -11.37 11.81 11.55
N PHE A 46 -11.83 12.41 12.62
CA PHE A 46 -11.99 11.78 13.93
C PHE A 46 -13.43 11.33 14.06
N LEU A 47 -13.65 10.02 14.21
CA LEU A 47 -14.96 9.37 14.23
C LEU A 47 -15.35 8.98 15.66
N THR A 48 -16.58 9.31 16.05
CA THR A 48 -17.31 8.64 17.12
C THR A 48 -18.20 7.55 16.48
N GLU A 49 -19.15 6.97 17.20
CA GLU A 49 -20.04 5.93 16.68
C GLU A 49 -20.98 6.47 15.58
N ASP A 50 -21.42 7.71 15.67
CA ASP A 50 -22.44 8.32 14.80
C ASP A 50 -22.03 9.67 14.18
N ARG A 51 -20.87 10.22 14.56
CA ARG A 51 -20.41 11.56 14.18
C ARG A 51 -18.95 11.56 13.77
N GLY A 52 -18.54 12.65 13.12
CA GLY A 52 -17.13 12.89 12.80
C GLY A 52 -16.79 14.37 12.75
N VAL A 53 -15.54 14.66 13.06
CA VAL A 53 -14.92 15.97 12.85
C VAL A 53 -13.80 15.81 11.87
N SER A 54 -13.85 16.56 10.77
CA SER A 54 -12.85 16.49 9.70
C SER A 54 -12.03 17.77 9.65
N LEU A 55 -10.72 17.60 9.49
CA LEU A 55 -9.78 18.64 9.13
C LEU A 55 -9.38 18.41 7.67
N THR A 56 -9.57 19.42 6.83
CA THR A 56 -9.26 19.36 5.41
C THR A 56 -8.16 20.34 5.07
N CYS A 57 -7.14 19.85 4.38
CA CYS A 57 -6.13 20.67 3.71
C CYS A 57 -6.27 20.43 2.19
N GLN A 58 -6.39 21.51 1.43
CA GLN A 58 -6.47 21.44 -0.03
C GLN A 58 -5.53 22.47 -0.63
N ASP A 59 -4.71 22.04 -1.60
CA ASP A 59 -3.80 22.90 -2.35
C ASP A 59 -3.74 22.44 -3.81
N GLU A 60 -4.29 23.26 -4.70
CA GLU A 60 -4.28 23.03 -6.15
C GLU A 60 -2.85 22.97 -6.72
N ASN A 61 -1.87 23.56 -6.05
CA ASN A 61 -0.49 23.48 -6.51
C ASN A 61 0.11 22.08 -6.37
N TRP A 62 -0.48 21.22 -5.54
CA TRP A 62 -0.02 19.84 -5.42
C TRP A 62 -0.28 19.00 -6.67
N ALA A 63 -1.19 19.43 -7.54
CA ALA A 63 -1.41 18.81 -8.86
C ALA A 63 -0.44 19.29 -9.94
N LYS A 64 0.29 20.42 -9.71
CA LYS A 64 1.26 20.92 -10.70
C LYS A 64 2.40 19.94 -10.84
N SER A 65 2.87 19.77 -12.08
CA SER A 65 3.99 18.87 -12.38
C SER A 65 5.31 19.39 -11.80
N PRO A 66 6.07 18.57 -11.07
CA PRO A 66 5.71 17.22 -10.62
C PRO A 66 4.66 17.25 -9.52
N SER A 67 3.56 16.52 -9.68
CA SER A 67 2.53 16.44 -8.65
C SER A 67 3.12 15.92 -7.34
N HIS A 68 2.65 16.47 -6.22
CA HIS A 68 3.16 16.14 -4.90
C HIS A 68 3.04 14.64 -4.57
N SER A 69 1.90 14.05 -4.94
CA SER A 69 1.64 12.64 -4.74
C SER A 69 0.50 12.16 -5.64
N PHE A 70 0.43 10.85 -5.83
CA PHE A 70 -0.59 10.18 -6.61
C PHE A 70 -1.23 9.04 -5.81
N THR A 71 -2.48 8.75 -6.09
CA THR A 71 -3.06 7.45 -5.77
C THR A 71 -2.67 6.44 -6.86
N LEU A 72 -2.57 5.16 -6.51
CA LEU A 72 -2.18 4.11 -7.45
C LEU A 72 -2.59 2.72 -6.94
N PHE A 73 -2.59 1.74 -7.85
CA PHE A 73 -2.69 0.32 -7.53
C PHE A 73 -1.32 -0.34 -7.64
N ARG A 74 -0.90 -1.01 -6.58
CA ARG A 74 0.42 -1.66 -6.52
C ARG A 74 0.58 -2.77 -7.56
N ALA A 75 -0.49 -3.47 -7.90
CA ALA A 75 -0.42 -4.54 -8.89
C ALA A 75 0.08 -4.04 -10.25
N GLU A 76 -0.43 -2.89 -10.70
CA GLU A 76 -0.03 -2.27 -11.97
C GLU A 76 1.30 -1.52 -11.85
N PHE A 77 1.44 -0.75 -10.77
CA PHE A 77 2.62 0.07 -10.55
C PHE A 77 3.89 -0.77 -10.35
N ASP A 78 3.83 -1.86 -9.58
CA ASP A 78 4.97 -2.72 -9.33
C ASP A 78 5.44 -3.42 -10.63
N ALA A 79 4.51 -3.81 -11.50
CA ALA A 79 4.84 -4.39 -12.81
C ALA A 79 5.55 -3.36 -13.71
N TRP A 80 5.04 -2.13 -13.76
CA TRP A 80 5.68 -1.03 -14.49
C TRP A 80 7.08 -0.73 -13.95
N LEU A 81 7.23 -0.65 -12.62
CA LEU A 81 8.53 -0.35 -12.00
C LEU A 81 9.55 -1.46 -12.25
N ALA A 82 9.11 -2.72 -12.25
CA ALA A 82 9.98 -3.84 -12.59
C ALA A 82 10.43 -3.79 -14.05
N ALA A 83 9.55 -3.42 -14.99
CA ALA A 83 9.92 -3.21 -16.40
C ALA A 83 10.97 -2.09 -16.53
N LYS A 84 10.83 -0.99 -15.77
CA LYS A 84 11.86 0.07 -15.75
C LYS A 84 13.21 -0.42 -15.20
N ALA A 85 13.20 -1.33 -14.24
CA ALA A 85 14.44 -1.96 -13.77
C ALA A 85 15.08 -2.84 -14.85
N GLU A 86 14.28 -3.58 -15.62
CA GLU A 86 14.77 -4.38 -16.76
C GLU A 86 15.34 -3.50 -17.88
N GLU A 87 14.66 -2.41 -18.21
CA GLU A 87 15.19 -1.39 -19.16
C GLU A 87 16.53 -0.81 -18.71
N ALA A 88 16.74 -0.71 -17.40
CA ALA A 88 18.02 -0.27 -16.80
C ALA A 88 19.07 -1.39 -16.70
N GLY A 89 18.77 -2.60 -17.21
CA GLY A 89 19.71 -3.72 -17.29
C GLY A 89 19.60 -4.73 -16.14
N ALA A 90 18.59 -4.64 -15.25
CA ALA A 90 18.36 -5.67 -14.25
C ALA A 90 17.68 -6.90 -14.89
N MET A 91 17.95 -8.07 -14.34
CA MET A 91 17.22 -9.29 -14.68
C MET A 91 16.12 -9.53 -13.65
N VAL A 92 14.86 -9.56 -14.08
CA VAL A 92 13.71 -9.84 -13.20
C VAL A 92 13.23 -11.27 -13.44
N ALA A 93 13.41 -12.16 -12.47
CA ALA A 93 12.99 -13.55 -12.53
C ALA A 93 11.76 -13.74 -11.63
N CYS A 94 10.61 -14.03 -12.25
CA CYS A 94 9.32 -14.21 -11.58
C CYS A 94 8.94 -15.68 -11.40
N GLY A 95 7.99 -15.96 -10.48
CA GLY A 95 7.54 -17.32 -10.16
C GLY A 95 8.56 -18.13 -9.34
N ILE A 96 9.62 -17.50 -8.87
CA ILE A 96 10.72 -18.16 -8.18
C ILE A 96 10.69 -17.78 -6.68
N ARG A 97 10.54 -18.79 -5.83
CA ARG A 97 10.63 -18.59 -4.40
C ARG A 97 12.06 -18.83 -3.92
N VAL A 98 12.64 -17.86 -3.27
CA VAL A 98 13.90 -18.07 -2.54
C VAL A 98 13.57 -18.83 -1.25
N ASP A 99 14.24 -19.95 -1.05
CA ASP A 99 14.01 -20.84 0.09
C ASP A 99 15.03 -20.64 1.20
N ASP A 100 16.28 -20.28 0.85
CA ASP A 100 17.35 -20.14 1.83
C ASP A 100 18.46 -19.18 1.38
N LEU A 101 19.34 -18.85 2.33
CA LEU A 101 20.59 -18.13 2.10
C LEU A 101 21.74 -19.11 1.93
N LEU A 102 22.65 -18.84 1.01
CA LEU A 102 23.93 -19.54 0.89
C LEU A 102 24.95 -18.82 1.79
N LEU A 103 25.58 -19.58 2.67
CA LEU A 103 26.54 -19.05 3.63
C LEU A 103 27.93 -19.67 3.45
N ASP A 104 28.95 -18.83 3.43
CA ASP A 104 30.35 -19.24 3.58
C ASP A 104 30.98 -18.48 4.74
N LYS A 105 31.45 -19.24 5.74
CA LYS A 105 32.12 -18.72 6.97
C LYS A 105 31.30 -17.58 7.64
N GLY A 106 29.97 -17.70 7.65
CA GLY A 106 29.06 -16.73 8.26
C GLY A 106 28.72 -15.50 7.38
N ARG A 107 29.24 -15.44 6.15
CA ARG A 107 28.89 -14.42 5.16
C ARG A 107 27.85 -14.98 4.19
N VAL A 108 26.84 -14.16 3.88
CA VAL A 108 25.90 -14.47 2.81
C VAL A 108 26.61 -14.30 1.46
N ILE A 109 26.62 -15.36 0.65
CA ILE A 109 27.25 -15.41 -0.67
C ILE A 109 26.27 -15.64 -1.79
N GLY A 110 24.97 -15.74 -1.49
CA GLY A 110 23.93 -15.99 -2.47
C GLY A 110 22.63 -16.48 -1.86
N VAL A 111 21.76 -16.99 -2.70
CA VAL A 111 20.46 -17.55 -2.32
C VAL A 111 20.21 -18.89 -3.01
N ARG A 112 19.37 -19.73 -2.39
CA ARG A 112 18.89 -20.99 -2.95
C ARG A 112 17.40 -20.91 -3.27
N ALA A 113 17.02 -21.39 -4.43
CA ALA A 113 15.65 -21.47 -4.88
C ALA A 113 15.39 -22.89 -5.45
N GLY A 114 14.74 -23.75 -4.66
CA GLY A 114 14.67 -25.19 -4.99
C GLY A 114 16.06 -25.82 -5.02
N ASP A 115 16.41 -26.41 -6.17
CA ASP A 115 17.70 -27.04 -6.41
C ASP A 115 18.76 -26.08 -6.98
N ASP A 116 18.35 -24.84 -7.34
CA ASP A 116 19.24 -23.85 -7.93
C ASP A 116 19.92 -22.99 -6.88
N GLU A 117 21.21 -22.74 -7.08
CA GLU A 117 22.03 -21.83 -6.28
C GLU A 117 22.45 -20.61 -7.10
N LEU A 118 22.14 -19.42 -6.59
CA LEU A 118 22.46 -18.15 -7.23
C LEU A 118 23.46 -17.41 -6.35
N LEU A 119 24.68 -17.27 -6.83
CA LEU A 119 25.74 -16.57 -6.12
C LEU A 119 25.66 -15.06 -6.36
N ALA A 120 25.99 -14.28 -5.33
CA ALA A 120 26.03 -12.82 -5.40
C ALA A 120 26.99 -12.26 -4.35
N GLU A 121 27.63 -11.14 -4.68
CA GLU A 121 28.47 -10.42 -3.72
C GLU A 121 27.64 -9.75 -2.60
N VAL A 122 26.41 -9.33 -2.93
CA VAL A 122 25.46 -8.71 -2.02
C VAL A 122 24.07 -9.28 -2.27
N VAL A 123 23.36 -9.61 -1.22
CA VAL A 123 21.95 -10.02 -1.25
C VAL A 123 21.12 -8.98 -0.50
N ILE A 124 20.11 -8.42 -1.17
CA ILE A 124 19.14 -7.50 -0.58
C ILE A 124 17.84 -8.25 -0.34
N ALA A 125 17.47 -8.43 0.93
CA ALA A 125 16.20 -9.03 1.32
C ALA A 125 15.10 -7.97 1.30
N ALA A 126 14.19 -8.05 0.31
CA ALA A 126 13.01 -7.21 0.17
C ALA A 126 11.72 -8.07 0.15
N ASP A 127 11.69 -9.12 0.97
CA ASP A 127 10.73 -10.21 1.00
C ASP A 127 9.46 -9.91 1.83
N GLY A 128 9.22 -8.62 2.10
CA GLY A 128 8.01 -8.12 2.73
C GLY A 128 8.00 -8.23 4.25
N THR A 129 6.82 -8.06 4.84
CA THR A 129 6.66 -7.95 6.30
C THR A 129 7.20 -9.16 7.06
N ASN A 130 7.02 -10.35 6.53
CA ASN A 130 7.49 -11.57 7.19
C ASN A 130 9.03 -11.66 7.27
N SER A 131 9.74 -11.03 6.34
CA SER A 131 11.22 -10.93 6.35
C SER A 131 11.90 -12.28 6.61
N LEU A 132 11.48 -13.33 5.89
CA LEU A 132 11.95 -14.69 6.12
C LEU A 132 13.46 -14.82 5.92
N MET A 133 14.01 -14.10 4.94
CA MET A 133 15.47 -14.12 4.69
C MET A 133 16.23 -13.40 5.81
N ALA A 134 15.68 -12.32 6.38
CA ALA A 134 16.29 -11.66 7.53
C ALA A 134 16.26 -12.56 8.77
N GLN A 135 15.19 -13.35 8.97
CA GLN A 135 15.13 -14.35 10.04
C GLN A 135 16.19 -15.44 9.83
N LYS A 136 16.33 -15.97 8.61
CA LYS A 136 17.35 -16.97 8.26
C LYS A 136 18.78 -16.46 8.42
N ALA A 137 18.99 -15.16 8.21
CA ALA A 137 20.27 -14.50 8.45
C ALA A 137 20.54 -14.22 9.94
N GLY A 138 19.60 -14.50 10.85
CA GLY A 138 19.71 -14.16 12.26
C GLY A 138 19.63 -12.66 12.57
N LEU A 139 19.17 -11.86 11.61
CA LEU A 139 19.02 -10.39 11.75
C LEU A 139 17.69 -9.98 12.39
N ARG A 140 16.74 -10.90 12.47
CA ARG A 140 15.41 -10.66 13.00
C ARG A 140 14.83 -11.95 13.61
N GLU A 141 14.12 -11.81 14.70
CA GLU A 141 13.31 -12.88 15.29
C GLU A 141 11.95 -13.01 14.57
N GLU A 142 11.20 -14.07 14.88
CA GLU A 142 9.85 -14.26 14.39
C GLU A 142 8.92 -13.15 14.90
N LEU A 143 8.09 -12.61 14.00
CA LEU A 143 7.15 -11.54 14.30
C LEU A 143 6.10 -11.97 15.34
N GLN A 144 5.95 -11.14 16.35
CA GLN A 144 4.87 -11.30 17.31
C GLN A 144 3.62 -10.51 16.86
N PRO A 145 2.40 -10.96 17.22
CA PRO A 145 1.17 -10.22 16.90
C PRO A 145 1.15 -8.76 17.39
N SER A 146 1.89 -8.45 18.45
CA SER A 146 2.05 -7.10 18.99
C SER A 146 2.90 -6.16 18.10
N GLU A 147 3.67 -6.72 17.18
CA GLU A 147 4.58 -5.95 16.32
C GLU A 147 3.99 -5.67 14.94
N VAL A 148 2.90 -6.33 14.60
CA VAL A 148 2.26 -6.24 13.28
C VAL A 148 0.83 -5.68 13.36
N ALA A 149 0.39 -5.15 12.25
CA ALA A 149 -0.99 -4.78 12.02
C ALA A 149 -1.57 -5.61 10.88
N ALA A 150 -2.85 -5.92 10.97
CA ALA A 150 -3.60 -6.54 9.90
C ALA A 150 -4.52 -5.51 9.25
N GLY A 151 -4.64 -5.55 7.94
CA GLY A 151 -5.48 -4.64 7.18
C GLY A 151 -6.48 -5.36 6.29
N VAL A 152 -7.57 -4.70 6.01
CA VAL A 152 -8.56 -5.08 5.01
C VAL A 152 -8.84 -3.89 4.11
N LYS A 153 -9.03 -4.17 2.82
CA LYS A 153 -9.31 -3.15 1.81
C LYS A 153 -10.39 -3.66 0.86
N GLN A 154 -11.23 -2.74 0.42
CA GLN A 154 -12.16 -2.93 -0.69
C GLN A 154 -11.94 -1.82 -1.72
N VAL A 155 -12.08 -2.15 -2.99
CA VAL A 155 -12.19 -1.19 -4.09
C VAL A 155 -13.66 -1.17 -4.50
N ILE A 156 -14.24 0.02 -4.54
CA ILE A 156 -15.64 0.25 -4.89
C ILE A 156 -15.65 1.07 -6.18
N GLU A 157 -16.25 0.52 -7.23
CA GLU A 157 -16.38 1.20 -8.51
C GLU A 157 -17.37 2.36 -8.39
N LEU A 158 -16.95 3.53 -8.85
CA LEU A 158 -17.76 4.75 -8.95
C LEU A 158 -17.35 5.52 -10.19
N SER A 159 -18.32 6.15 -10.86
CA SER A 159 -17.96 7.00 -12.00
C SER A 159 -17.11 8.21 -11.57
N PRO A 160 -16.25 8.73 -12.46
CA PRO A 160 -15.44 9.92 -12.18
C PRO A 160 -16.27 11.13 -11.72
N ASP A 161 -17.46 11.31 -12.28
CA ASP A 161 -18.35 12.41 -11.93
C ASP A 161 -18.87 12.29 -10.50
N ILE A 162 -19.28 11.09 -10.09
CA ILE A 162 -19.73 10.81 -8.72
C ILE A 162 -18.57 11.03 -7.73
N ILE A 163 -17.36 10.60 -8.07
CA ILE A 163 -16.17 10.82 -7.23
C ILE A 163 -15.94 12.34 -7.09
N ASN A 164 -15.95 13.07 -8.20
CA ASN A 164 -15.72 14.50 -8.19
C ASN A 164 -16.79 15.25 -7.38
N GLU A 165 -18.05 14.86 -7.50
CA GLU A 165 -19.15 15.44 -6.73
C GLU A 165 -19.00 15.17 -5.23
N ARG A 166 -18.85 13.90 -4.84
CA ARG A 166 -18.79 13.50 -3.42
C ARG A 166 -17.57 14.04 -2.68
N PHE A 167 -16.43 14.14 -3.35
CA PHE A 167 -15.19 14.63 -2.77
C PHE A 167 -14.89 16.10 -3.10
N GLN A 168 -15.76 16.76 -3.84
CA GLN A 168 -15.60 18.16 -4.29
C GLN A 168 -14.25 18.36 -5.00
N LEU A 169 -14.01 17.55 -6.01
CA LEU A 169 -12.82 17.55 -6.85
C LEU A 169 -13.14 18.02 -8.25
N THR A 170 -12.12 18.43 -9.00
CA THR A 170 -12.25 18.86 -10.40
C THR A 170 -11.33 18.01 -11.29
N GLY A 171 -11.87 17.52 -12.40
CA GLY A 171 -11.09 16.72 -13.37
C GLY A 171 -10.49 15.47 -12.74
N GLU A 172 -9.18 15.30 -12.86
CA GLU A 172 -8.42 14.15 -12.33
C GLU A 172 -7.78 14.42 -10.95
N GLN A 173 -8.22 15.44 -10.26
CA GLN A 173 -7.80 15.69 -8.88
C GLN A 173 -8.20 14.54 -7.96
N GLY A 174 -7.37 14.29 -6.96
CA GLY A 174 -7.56 13.22 -5.98
C GLY A 174 -7.66 13.70 -4.54
N ALA A 175 -8.32 12.89 -3.73
CA ALA A 175 -8.40 13.06 -2.28
C ALA A 175 -7.84 11.84 -1.56
N ALA A 176 -7.18 12.08 -0.43
CA ALA A 176 -6.72 11.08 0.52
C ALA A 176 -7.30 11.36 1.90
N CYS A 177 -8.05 10.41 2.43
CA CYS A 177 -8.69 10.52 3.74
C CYS A 177 -8.04 9.53 4.72
N LEU A 178 -7.68 10.02 5.90
CA LEU A 178 -7.29 9.23 7.05
C LEU A 178 -8.38 9.34 8.12
N LEU A 179 -8.76 8.21 8.70
CA LEU A 179 -9.85 8.15 9.66
C LEU A 179 -9.38 7.44 10.94
N VAL A 180 -9.69 8.00 12.08
CA VAL A 180 -9.34 7.43 13.38
C VAL A 180 -10.54 7.42 14.31
N GLY A 181 -10.52 6.53 15.30
CA GLY A 181 -11.59 6.42 16.30
C GLY A 181 -12.52 5.23 16.07
N ALA A 182 -13.82 5.45 15.96
CA ALA A 182 -14.83 4.39 15.94
C ALA A 182 -14.68 3.37 14.80
N CYS A 183 -14.02 3.72 13.69
CA CYS A 183 -13.76 2.79 12.58
C CYS A 183 -13.00 1.52 13.00
N THR A 184 -12.24 1.58 14.08
CA THR A 184 -11.53 0.43 14.65
C THR A 184 -12.11 -0.04 15.99
N ARG A 185 -13.31 0.43 16.37
CA ARG A 185 -13.92 0.17 17.69
C ARG A 185 -12.96 0.50 18.85
N GLY A 186 -12.19 1.59 18.70
CA GLY A 186 -11.24 2.07 19.71
C GLY A 186 -9.91 1.30 19.78
N MET A 187 -9.70 0.29 18.96
CA MET A 187 -8.40 -0.40 18.88
C MET A 187 -7.36 0.48 18.16
N PRO A 188 -6.06 0.35 18.52
CA PRO A 188 -4.99 1.04 17.81
C PRO A 188 -4.97 0.69 16.32
N GLY A 189 -5.12 1.72 15.49
CA GLY A 189 -5.27 1.59 14.05
C GLY A 189 -5.97 2.77 13.44
N GLY A 190 -6.55 2.59 12.27
CA GLY A 190 -7.32 3.64 11.59
C GLY A 190 -7.88 3.15 10.26
N GLY A 191 -8.76 3.98 9.69
CA GLY A 191 -9.31 3.80 8.35
C GLY A 191 -8.60 4.69 7.34
N PHE A 192 -8.74 4.33 6.09
CA PHE A 192 -8.31 5.14 4.96
C PHE A 192 -9.34 5.08 3.83
N LEU A 193 -9.39 6.15 3.05
CA LEU A 193 -10.12 6.21 1.81
C LEU A 193 -9.32 7.02 0.79
N TYR A 194 -9.13 6.48 -0.40
CA TYR A 194 -8.44 7.14 -1.50
C TYR A 194 -9.33 7.14 -2.74
N THR A 195 -9.38 8.28 -3.43
CA THR A 195 -10.06 8.36 -4.73
C THR A 195 -9.12 7.90 -5.84
N ASN A 196 -9.61 7.04 -6.73
CA ASN A 196 -8.97 6.60 -7.95
C ASN A 196 -9.72 7.19 -9.16
N ARG A 197 -9.31 6.89 -10.39
CA ARG A 197 -9.96 7.42 -11.60
C ARG A 197 -11.44 7.05 -11.68
N SER A 198 -11.75 5.77 -11.51
CA SER A 198 -13.11 5.22 -11.61
C SER A 198 -13.49 4.33 -10.41
N SER A 199 -12.88 4.54 -9.28
CA SER A 199 -13.16 3.79 -8.05
C SER A 199 -12.69 4.58 -6.82
N ILE A 200 -13.07 4.09 -5.66
CA ILE A 200 -12.47 4.47 -4.39
C ILE A 200 -11.86 3.24 -3.72
N SER A 201 -10.74 3.45 -3.05
CA SER A 201 -10.11 2.44 -2.19
C SER A 201 -10.46 2.76 -0.75
N LEU A 202 -11.18 1.88 -0.09
CA LEU A 202 -11.57 2.02 1.31
C LEU A 202 -10.99 0.86 2.12
N GLY A 203 -10.51 1.13 3.31
CA GLY A 203 -10.01 0.07 4.16
C GLY A 203 -9.67 0.53 5.56
N LEU A 204 -9.24 -0.42 6.37
CA LEU A 204 -8.78 -0.15 7.72
C LEU A 204 -7.61 -1.07 8.08
N VAL A 205 -6.84 -0.62 9.06
CA VAL A 205 -5.69 -1.33 9.62
C VAL A 205 -5.82 -1.32 11.13
N VAL A 206 -5.61 -2.46 11.77
CA VAL A 206 -5.72 -2.63 13.23
C VAL A 206 -4.55 -3.46 13.74
N LYS A 207 -4.04 -3.19 14.92
CA LYS A 207 -3.03 -4.02 15.57
C LYS A 207 -3.49 -5.47 15.70
N ALA A 208 -2.69 -6.41 15.20
CA ALA A 208 -3.09 -7.83 15.15
C ALA A 208 -3.34 -8.43 16.54
N ALA A 209 -2.56 -8.04 17.54
CA ALA A 209 -2.77 -8.47 18.93
C ALA A 209 -4.14 -8.04 19.49
N GLU A 210 -4.62 -6.85 19.11
CA GLU A 210 -5.91 -6.36 19.58
C GLU A 210 -7.08 -7.03 18.88
N LEU A 211 -6.94 -7.37 17.60
CA LEU A 211 -7.93 -8.20 16.90
C LEU A 211 -8.09 -9.55 17.57
N GLN A 212 -6.98 -10.20 17.91
CA GLN A 212 -6.97 -11.50 18.58
C GLN A 212 -7.58 -11.39 19.99
N ARG A 213 -7.18 -10.38 20.77
CA ARG A 213 -7.69 -10.16 22.13
C ARG A 213 -9.19 -9.94 22.15
N ASN A 214 -9.72 -9.13 21.24
CA ASN A 214 -11.14 -8.76 21.19
C ASN A 214 -11.98 -9.70 20.34
N GLN A 215 -11.39 -10.68 19.68
CA GLN A 215 -12.04 -11.66 18.81
C GLN A 215 -12.85 -11.01 17.65
N PHE A 216 -12.41 -9.85 17.19
CA PHE A 216 -13.01 -9.16 16.04
C PHE A 216 -12.44 -9.68 14.71
N ARG A 217 -13.26 -9.63 13.68
CA ARG A 217 -12.89 -9.94 12.31
C ARG A 217 -12.78 -8.65 11.49
N LEU A 218 -11.73 -8.56 10.68
CA LEU A 218 -11.48 -7.35 9.86
C LEU A 218 -12.61 -7.04 8.88
N ASN A 219 -13.23 -8.07 8.28
CA ASN A 219 -14.34 -7.87 7.37
C ASN A 219 -15.59 -7.31 8.08
N GLU A 220 -15.87 -7.70 9.31
CA GLU A 220 -16.96 -7.13 10.10
C GLU A 220 -16.70 -5.65 10.42
N LEU A 221 -15.47 -5.32 10.82
CA LEU A 221 -15.07 -3.93 11.05
C LEU A 221 -15.17 -3.09 9.77
N LEU A 222 -14.86 -3.67 8.61
CA LEU A 222 -14.99 -2.98 7.33
C LEU A 222 -16.45 -2.70 6.99
N GLU A 223 -17.36 -3.65 7.21
CA GLU A 223 -18.80 -3.43 6.98
C GLU A 223 -19.37 -2.36 7.93
N ASP A 224 -19.00 -2.39 9.21
CA ASP A 224 -19.38 -1.33 10.16
C ASP A 224 -18.84 0.04 9.71
N PHE A 225 -17.60 0.08 9.25
CA PHE A 225 -16.97 1.31 8.76
C PHE A 225 -17.69 1.86 7.52
N LYS A 226 -18.10 1.00 6.60
CA LYS A 226 -18.89 1.38 5.42
C LYS A 226 -20.27 1.92 5.80
N ALA A 227 -20.88 1.35 6.84
CA ALA A 227 -22.18 1.78 7.33
C ALA A 227 -22.16 3.07 8.14
N HIS A 228 -20.97 3.57 8.52
CA HIS A 228 -20.85 4.77 9.33
C HIS A 228 -21.43 6.00 8.62
N PRO A 229 -22.21 6.89 9.28
CA PRO A 229 -22.91 8.03 8.65
C PRO A 229 -22.00 9.01 7.90
N GLN A 230 -20.72 9.10 8.27
CA GLN A 230 -19.74 9.93 7.58
C GLN A 230 -19.11 9.24 6.35
N ILE A 231 -19.29 7.94 6.19
CA ILE A 231 -18.67 7.14 5.12
C ILE A 231 -19.69 6.69 4.08
N ALA A 232 -20.85 6.18 4.52
CA ALA A 232 -21.90 5.68 3.64
C ALA A 232 -22.28 6.65 2.48
N PRO A 233 -22.33 7.97 2.68
CA PRO A 233 -22.61 8.91 1.57
C PRO A 233 -21.47 9.03 0.55
N LEU A 234 -20.26 8.58 0.89
CA LEU A 234 -19.07 8.69 0.04
C LEU A 234 -18.86 7.47 -0.86
N ILE A 235 -19.56 6.35 -0.58
CA ILE A 235 -19.36 5.06 -1.24
C ILE A 235 -20.55 4.61 -2.07
#